data_1d6e89fc2935903a19378d0e6d69711c
#
_entry.id   1d6e89fc2935903a19378d0e6d69711c
#
_cell.length_a   1.000
_cell.length_b   1.000
_cell.length_c   1.000
_cell.angle_alpha   90.00
_cell.angle_beta   90.00
_cell.angle_gamma   90.00
#
_symmetry.space_group_name_H-M   'P 1'
#
loop_
_entity.id
_entity.type
_entity.pdbx_description
1 polymer ?
#
loop_
_entity_poly.entity_id
_entity_poly.type
_entity_poly.pdbx_seq_one_letter_code
_entity_poly.pdbx_strand_id
1 'polypeptide(L)'
;KRIFVKMNTSPILPGLAREQIAPQLLWSRRLADGRDMCAQEWLTGKILTPYDMNRKQIVNILTRLHRSRPLMTQLSRLGYAMETPVDLLQSWQETAPDALRKNHFISEVMADLRQTIPGFREDYATIVHGDVRHSNWIETDSGLIYLVDWDSVRLTDRMFDVAHMLCH
;
A
#
# COMPACT_ATOMS: atom_id res chain seq x y z
N LYS A 1 25.92 13.38 2.55
CA LYS A 1 24.99 12.37 2.01
C LYS A 1 23.56 12.85 2.31
N ARG A 2 22.68 12.86 1.31
CA ARG A 2 21.27 13.21 1.51
C ARG A 2 20.55 12.00 2.12
N ILE A 3 19.58 12.26 3.01
CA ILE A 3 18.67 11.26 3.58
C ILE A 3 17.24 11.77 3.46
N PHE A 4 16.28 10.86 3.39
CA PHE A 4 14.86 11.16 3.48
C PHE A 4 14.38 10.86 4.90
N VAL A 5 13.75 11.83 5.56
CA VAL A 5 13.21 11.67 6.92
C VAL A 5 11.69 11.79 6.86
N LYS A 6 10.99 10.85 7.44
CA LYS A 6 9.52 10.85 7.54
C LYS A 6 9.08 10.60 8.97
N MET A 7 8.00 11.26 9.37
CA MET A 7 7.30 11.08 10.64
C MET A 7 6.08 10.18 10.44
N ASN A 8 5.65 9.51 11.50
CA ASN A 8 4.48 8.62 11.53
C ASN A 8 4.54 7.52 10.45
N THR A 9 5.70 6.91 10.32
CA THR A 9 5.97 5.93 9.27
C THR A 9 5.37 4.57 9.61
N SER A 10 5.01 3.82 8.58
CA SER A 10 4.56 2.44 8.75
C SER A 10 5.63 1.60 9.42
N PRO A 11 5.30 0.87 10.50
CA PRO A 11 6.24 0.02 11.23
C PRO A 11 6.71 -1.20 10.42
N ILE A 12 6.18 -1.44 9.22
CA ILE A 12 6.58 -2.52 8.30
C ILE A 12 7.85 -2.17 7.50
N LEU A 13 8.26 -0.89 7.44
CA LEU A 13 9.39 -0.43 6.61
C LEU A 13 10.67 -1.23 6.77
N PRO A 14 11.09 -1.67 7.98
CA PRO A 14 12.29 -2.52 8.11
C PRO A 14 12.19 -3.84 7.35
N GLY A 15 11.00 -4.43 7.30
CA GLY A 15 10.72 -5.65 6.55
C GLY A 15 10.79 -5.40 5.04
N LEU A 16 10.13 -4.36 4.57
CA LEU A 16 10.09 -3.97 3.16
C LEU A 16 11.48 -3.63 2.60
N ALA A 17 12.30 -2.92 3.39
CA ALA A 17 13.67 -2.59 3.02
C ALA A 17 14.55 -3.86 2.90
N ARG A 18 14.41 -4.83 3.81
CA ARG A 18 15.10 -6.13 3.73
C ARG A 18 14.73 -6.91 2.48
N GLU A 19 13.48 -6.84 2.05
CA GLU A 19 13.00 -7.48 0.82
C GLU A 19 13.27 -6.63 -0.44
N GLN A 20 13.97 -5.51 -0.30
CA GLN A 20 14.28 -4.60 -1.42
C GLN A 20 13.03 -4.12 -2.19
N ILE A 21 11.92 -3.95 -1.50
CA ILE A 21 10.68 -3.40 -2.02
C ILE A 21 10.63 -1.88 -1.77
N ALA A 22 11.02 -1.46 -0.57
CA ALA A 22 11.19 -0.06 -0.17
C ALA A 22 12.68 0.34 -0.13
N PRO A 23 12.99 1.65 -0.17
CA PRO A 23 14.36 2.14 0.00
C PRO A 23 14.98 1.66 1.31
N GLN A 24 16.32 1.57 1.33
CA GLN A 24 17.05 1.14 2.52
C GLN A 24 16.71 2.02 3.73
N LEU A 25 16.31 1.37 4.83
CA LEU A 25 16.11 2.02 6.11
C LEU A 25 17.46 2.21 6.78
N LEU A 26 17.82 3.47 7.07
CA LEU A 26 19.07 3.80 7.76
C LEU A 26 18.91 3.69 9.27
N TRP A 27 17.79 4.21 9.79
CA TRP A 27 17.38 4.08 11.19
C TRP A 27 15.89 4.37 11.36
N SER A 28 15.34 3.88 12.46
CA SER A 28 14.00 4.27 12.94
C SER A 28 14.07 4.54 14.44
N ARG A 29 13.24 5.45 14.91
CA ARG A 29 13.18 5.83 16.33
C ARG A 29 11.77 6.20 16.72
N ARG A 30 11.34 5.74 17.90
CA ARG A 30 10.15 6.26 18.56
C ARG A 30 10.49 7.50 19.35
N LEU A 31 9.76 8.56 19.15
CA LEU A 31 9.93 9.84 19.86
C LEU A 31 9.22 9.82 21.21
N ALA A 32 9.58 10.76 22.09
CA ALA A 32 8.99 10.87 23.42
C ALA A 32 7.48 11.16 23.39
N ASP A 33 6.98 11.76 22.33
CA ASP A 33 5.55 12.03 22.11
C ASP A 33 4.78 10.85 21.50
N GLY A 34 5.44 9.69 21.37
CA GLY A 34 4.85 8.45 20.85
C GLY A 34 4.85 8.31 19.33
N ARG A 35 5.28 9.33 18.56
CA ARG A 35 5.39 9.25 17.11
C ARG A 35 6.61 8.46 16.69
N ASP A 36 6.50 7.76 15.58
CA ASP A 36 7.62 7.06 14.96
C ASP A 36 8.27 7.97 13.89
N MET A 37 9.59 8.00 13.87
CA MET A 37 10.38 8.71 12.88
C MET A 37 11.36 7.74 12.24
N CYS A 38 11.52 7.81 10.92
CA CYS A 38 12.52 7.03 10.23
C CYS A 38 13.37 7.88 9.29
N ALA A 39 14.56 7.38 9.00
CA ALA A 39 15.38 7.88 7.90
C ALA A 39 15.66 6.75 6.92
N GLN A 40 15.47 7.04 5.66
CA GLN A 40 15.77 6.17 4.53
C GLN A 40 16.85 6.81 3.67
N GLU A 41 17.49 6.01 2.84
CA GLU A 41 18.37 6.54 1.81
C GLU A 41 17.61 7.49 0.89
N TRP A 42 18.26 8.56 0.48
CA TRP A 42 17.75 9.43 -0.56
C TRP A 42 17.93 8.77 -1.92
N LEU A 43 16.83 8.52 -2.61
CA LEU A 43 16.89 7.99 -3.97
C LEU A 43 17.14 9.13 -4.97
N THR A 44 18.16 8.98 -5.79
CA THR A 44 18.35 9.79 -7.00
C THR A 44 17.77 9.03 -8.18
N GLY A 45 16.94 9.70 -9.00
CA GLY A 45 16.25 9.05 -10.09
C GLY A 45 14.99 9.80 -10.49
N LYS A 46 14.08 9.13 -11.14
CA LYS A 46 12.81 9.69 -11.64
C LYS A 46 11.61 8.97 -11.04
N ILE A 47 10.54 9.72 -10.84
CA ILE A 47 9.20 9.18 -10.59
C ILE A 47 8.68 8.55 -11.88
N LEU A 48 8.04 7.38 -11.78
CA LEU A 48 7.47 6.71 -12.94
C LEU A 48 6.24 7.46 -13.48
N THR A 49 5.94 7.22 -14.73
CA THR A 49 4.74 7.72 -15.42
C THR A 49 3.69 6.61 -15.53
N PRO A 50 2.42 6.93 -15.86
CA PRO A 50 1.42 5.89 -16.13
C PRO A 50 1.85 4.87 -17.19
N TYR A 51 2.65 5.29 -18.19
CA TYR A 51 3.15 4.41 -19.25
C TYR A 51 4.19 3.39 -18.75
N ASP A 52 4.83 3.66 -17.63
CA ASP A 52 5.81 2.74 -17.04
C ASP A 52 5.16 1.61 -16.23
N MET A 53 3.86 1.71 -15.91
CA MET A 53 3.19 0.80 -14.97
C MET A 53 3.02 -0.64 -15.51
N ASN A 54 3.19 -0.87 -16.81
CA ASN A 54 3.16 -2.20 -17.42
C ASN A 54 4.52 -2.92 -17.39
N ARG A 55 5.55 -2.33 -16.78
CA ARG A 55 6.91 -2.90 -16.73
C ARG A 55 6.96 -4.15 -15.87
N LYS A 56 7.63 -5.19 -16.38
CA LYS A 56 7.82 -6.47 -15.69
C LYS A 56 8.42 -6.33 -14.29
N GLN A 57 9.28 -5.33 -14.08
CA GLN A 57 9.90 -5.05 -12.77
C GLN A 57 8.84 -4.69 -11.72
N ILE A 58 7.83 -3.88 -12.06
CA ILE A 58 6.72 -3.51 -11.17
C ILE A 58 5.92 -4.75 -10.79
N VAL A 59 5.53 -5.56 -11.79
CA VAL A 59 4.81 -6.82 -11.56
C VAL A 59 5.60 -7.75 -10.64
N ASN A 60 6.92 -7.84 -10.82
CA ASN A 60 7.78 -8.66 -9.97
C ASN A 60 7.83 -8.15 -8.52
N ILE A 61 7.89 -6.82 -8.32
CA ILE A 61 7.90 -6.22 -6.98
C ILE A 61 6.57 -6.47 -6.27
N LEU A 62 5.43 -6.22 -6.94
CA LEU A 62 4.11 -6.50 -6.38
C LEU A 62 3.91 -8.01 -6.10
N THR A 63 4.41 -8.87 -6.98
CA THR A 63 4.35 -10.32 -6.76
C THR A 63 5.14 -10.74 -5.52
N ARG A 64 6.33 -10.18 -5.30
CA ARG A 64 7.11 -10.42 -4.06
C ARG A 64 6.35 -9.91 -2.84
N LEU A 65 5.84 -8.68 -2.89
CA LEU A 65 5.04 -8.10 -1.81
C LEU A 65 3.88 -9.02 -1.43
N HIS A 66 3.04 -9.36 -2.41
CA HIS A 66 1.82 -10.15 -2.21
C HIS A 66 2.09 -11.61 -1.81
N ARG A 67 3.30 -12.12 -2.00
CA ARG A 67 3.70 -13.49 -1.58
C ARG A 67 4.52 -13.51 -0.31
N SER A 68 4.87 -12.36 0.24
CA SER A 68 5.73 -12.30 1.42
C SER A 68 4.98 -12.68 2.71
N ARG A 69 5.04 -13.94 3.07
CA ARG A 69 4.53 -14.42 4.38
C ARG A 69 5.21 -13.74 5.57
N PRO A 70 6.53 -13.46 5.56
CA PRO A 70 7.16 -12.73 6.65
C PRO A 70 6.55 -11.35 6.88
N LEU A 71 6.27 -10.58 5.82
CA LEU A 71 5.65 -9.26 5.92
C LEU A 71 4.20 -9.36 6.43
N MET A 72 3.42 -10.33 5.93
CA MET A 72 2.06 -10.58 6.43
C MET A 72 2.06 -10.88 7.93
N THR A 73 2.94 -11.79 8.37
CA THR A 73 3.08 -12.14 9.79
C THR A 73 3.50 -10.94 10.62
N GLN A 74 4.40 -10.09 10.11
CA GLN A 74 4.83 -8.88 10.79
C GLN A 74 3.67 -7.90 10.97
N LEU A 75 2.86 -7.64 9.93
CA LEU A 75 1.68 -6.76 10.03
C LEU A 75 0.66 -7.31 11.02
N SER A 76 0.35 -8.60 10.97
CA SER A 76 -0.58 -9.21 11.94
C SER A 76 -0.09 -9.05 13.38
N ARG A 77 1.22 -9.22 13.65
CA ARG A 77 1.81 -9.00 14.99
C ARG A 77 1.77 -7.54 15.42
N LEU A 78 1.73 -6.61 14.49
CA LEU A 78 1.58 -5.18 14.75
C LEU A 78 0.11 -4.76 14.95
N GLY A 79 -0.82 -5.72 14.94
CA GLY A 79 -2.24 -5.48 15.21
C GLY A 79 -3.06 -5.05 13.99
N TYR A 80 -2.50 -5.16 12.78
CA TYR A 80 -3.28 -4.92 11.56
C TYR A 80 -4.29 -6.05 11.37
N ALA A 81 -5.57 -5.71 11.40
CA ALA A 81 -6.65 -6.64 11.10
C ALA A 81 -6.71 -6.95 9.60
N MET A 82 -7.19 -8.15 9.28
CA MET A 82 -7.57 -8.49 7.91
C MET A 82 -8.84 -7.73 7.55
N GLU A 83 -8.78 -6.96 6.47
CA GLU A 83 -9.93 -6.23 5.92
C GLU A 83 -10.51 -6.98 4.74
N THR A 84 -11.79 -7.29 4.81
CA THR A 84 -12.51 -7.85 3.66
C THR A 84 -12.93 -6.75 2.69
N PRO A 85 -13.25 -7.06 1.43
CA PRO A 85 -13.84 -6.07 0.52
C PRO A 85 -15.13 -5.43 1.07
N VAL A 86 -15.88 -6.15 1.88
CA VAL A 86 -17.10 -5.61 2.55
C VAL A 86 -16.71 -4.57 3.61
N ASP A 87 -15.67 -4.86 4.42
CA ASP A 87 -15.16 -3.91 5.42
C ASP A 87 -14.66 -2.63 4.75
N LEU A 88 -14.00 -2.74 3.60
CA LEU A 88 -13.53 -1.58 2.82
C LEU A 88 -14.70 -0.74 2.31
N LEU A 89 -15.77 -1.37 1.81
CA LEU A 89 -16.98 -0.66 1.40
C LEU A 89 -17.66 0.03 2.58
N GLN A 90 -17.74 -0.61 3.73
CA GLN A 90 -18.31 -0.03 4.94
C GLN A 90 -17.46 1.16 5.41
N SER A 91 -16.17 1.01 5.53
CA SER A 91 -15.24 2.10 5.91
C SER A 91 -15.38 3.29 4.95
N TRP A 92 -15.49 3.03 3.64
CA TRP A 92 -15.73 4.10 2.67
C TRP A 92 -17.04 4.83 2.94
N GLN A 93 -18.14 4.10 3.21
CA GLN A 93 -19.44 4.72 3.53
C GLN A 93 -19.38 5.61 4.77
N GLU A 94 -18.62 5.20 5.79
CA GLU A 94 -18.49 5.95 7.03
C GLU A 94 -17.66 7.23 6.85
N THR A 95 -16.65 7.19 5.98
CA THR A 95 -15.67 8.27 5.80
C THR A 95 -15.95 9.17 4.59
N ALA A 96 -16.75 8.72 3.62
CA ALA A 96 -17.06 9.50 2.42
C ALA A 96 -17.79 10.81 2.77
N PRO A 97 -17.50 11.90 2.02
CA PRO A 97 -18.25 13.15 2.16
C PRO A 97 -19.77 12.97 2.03
N ASP A 98 -20.53 13.71 2.81
CA ASP A 98 -22.00 13.64 2.82
C ASP A 98 -22.63 13.75 1.43
N ALA A 99 -22.09 14.60 0.57
CA ALA A 99 -22.57 14.77 -0.80
C ALA A 99 -22.50 13.47 -1.62
N LEU A 100 -21.45 12.66 -1.42
CA LEU A 100 -21.31 11.37 -2.09
C LEU A 100 -22.21 10.31 -1.44
N ARG A 101 -22.29 10.28 -0.11
CA ARG A 101 -23.13 9.31 0.62
C ARG A 101 -24.62 9.47 0.31
N LYS A 102 -25.08 10.71 0.07
CA LYS A 102 -26.47 11.04 -0.27
C LYS A 102 -26.76 10.98 -1.76
N ASN A 103 -25.77 10.73 -2.60
CA ASN A 103 -25.96 10.60 -4.03
C ASN A 103 -26.65 9.26 -4.36
N HIS A 104 -27.81 9.33 -5.01
CA HIS A 104 -28.64 8.16 -5.31
C HIS A 104 -27.89 7.13 -6.15
N PHE A 105 -27.23 7.57 -7.23
CA PHE A 105 -26.44 6.69 -8.10
C PHE A 105 -25.34 5.96 -7.33
N ILE A 106 -24.60 6.68 -6.49
CA ILE A 106 -23.54 6.07 -5.64
C ILE A 106 -24.14 5.04 -4.69
N SER A 107 -25.31 5.34 -4.10
CA SER A 107 -26.00 4.42 -3.19
C SER A 107 -26.45 3.13 -3.89
N GLU A 108 -26.94 3.21 -5.11
CA GLU A 108 -27.30 2.05 -5.94
C GLU A 108 -26.06 1.21 -6.28
N VAL A 109 -24.99 1.85 -6.78
CA VAL A 109 -23.71 1.15 -7.07
C VAL A 109 -23.17 0.44 -5.83
N MET A 110 -23.23 1.08 -4.66
CA MET A 110 -22.77 0.47 -3.42
C MET A 110 -23.65 -0.72 -2.98
N ALA A 111 -24.95 -0.67 -3.24
CA ALA A 111 -25.86 -1.78 -2.97
C ALA A 111 -25.55 -2.98 -3.90
N ASP A 112 -25.36 -2.73 -5.18
CA ASP A 112 -24.99 -3.76 -6.16
C ASP A 112 -23.63 -4.40 -5.84
N LEU A 113 -22.64 -3.59 -5.49
CA LEU A 113 -21.32 -4.10 -5.09
C LEU A 113 -21.43 -5.05 -3.89
N ARG A 114 -22.23 -4.73 -2.89
CA ARG A 114 -22.43 -5.60 -1.73
C ARG A 114 -23.05 -6.95 -2.09
N GLN A 115 -23.92 -6.98 -3.09
CA GLN A 115 -24.55 -8.23 -3.54
C GLN A 115 -23.61 -9.05 -4.43
N THR A 116 -22.74 -8.39 -5.19
CA THR A 116 -21.90 -9.01 -6.21
C THR A 116 -20.49 -9.34 -5.72
N ILE A 117 -20.02 -8.72 -4.61
CA ILE A 117 -18.72 -9.07 -4.03
C ILE A 117 -18.75 -10.54 -3.63
N PRO A 118 -17.93 -11.40 -4.27
CA PRO A 118 -17.82 -12.78 -3.90
C PRO A 118 -17.35 -12.89 -2.46
N GLY A 119 -17.77 -13.92 -1.76
CA GLY A 119 -17.30 -14.17 -0.40
C GLY A 119 -15.77 -14.07 -0.35
N PHE A 120 -15.26 -13.24 0.56
CA PHE A 120 -13.82 -13.09 0.74
C PHE A 120 -13.21 -14.42 1.10
N ARG A 121 -12.15 -14.80 0.41
CA ARG A 121 -11.39 -16.01 0.67
C ARG A 121 -10.08 -15.63 1.35
N GLU A 122 -9.84 -16.15 2.55
CA GLU A 122 -8.61 -15.90 3.32
C GLU A 122 -7.33 -16.27 2.56
N ASP A 123 -7.40 -17.23 1.61
CA ASP A 123 -6.25 -17.60 0.79
C ASP A 123 -5.86 -16.53 -0.26
N TYR A 124 -6.72 -15.54 -0.50
CA TYR A 124 -6.41 -14.37 -1.32
C TYR A 124 -5.87 -13.19 -0.51
N ALA A 125 -6.01 -13.27 0.80
CA ALA A 125 -5.53 -12.26 1.71
C ALA A 125 -4.01 -12.15 1.68
N THR A 126 -3.53 -10.90 1.61
CA THR A 126 -2.10 -10.62 1.59
C THR A 126 -1.82 -9.21 2.09
N ILE A 127 -0.54 -8.89 2.23
CA ILE A 127 -0.13 -7.50 2.38
C ILE A 127 -0.31 -6.77 1.05
N VAL A 128 -0.98 -5.62 1.08
CA VAL A 128 -1.11 -4.70 -0.04
C VAL A 128 -0.53 -3.34 0.33
N HIS A 129 -0.05 -2.62 -0.67
CA HIS A 129 0.43 -1.24 -0.48
C HIS A 129 -0.73 -0.27 -0.22
N GLY A 130 -1.84 -0.46 -0.95
CA GLY A 130 -3.04 0.36 -0.83
C GLY A 130 -3.03 1.69 -1.60
N ASP A 131 -1.90 2.05 -2.23
CA ASP A 131 -1.77 3.25 -3.06
C ASP A 131 -0.66 3.07 -4.14
N VAL A 132 -0.82 2.10 -5.03
CA VAL A 132 0.20 1.69 -6.03
C VAL A 132 0.22 2.55 -7.30
N ARG A 133 -0.24 3.79 -7.22
CA ARG A 133 -0.19 4.72 -8.37
C ARG A 133 1.24 5.01 -8.82
N HIS A 134 1.39 5.39 -10.08
CA HIS A 134 2.69 5.65 -10.72
C HIS A 134 3.60 6.62 -9.94
N SER A 135 3.02 7.62 -9.26
CA SER A 135 3.77 8.63 -8.49
C SER A 135 4.47 8.08 -7.26
N ASN A 136 4.10 6.87 -6.79
CA ASN A 136 4.71 6.20 -5.65
C ASN A 136 5.82 5.21 -6.07
N TRP A 137 6.25 5.26 -7.33
CA TRP A 137 7.36 4.46 -7.82
C TRP A 137 8.52 5.33 -8.24
N ILE A 138 9.72 4.99 -7.79
CA ILE A 138 10.95 5.70 -8.12
C ILE A 138 11.91 4.72 -8.80
N GLU A 139 12.32 5.04 -10.03
CA GLU A 139 13.43 4.39 -10.72
C GLU A 139 14.71 5.17 -10.46
N THR A 140 15.67 4.52 -9.83
CA THR A 140 16.97 5.12 -9.54
C THR A 140 17.82 5.25 -10.80
N ASP A 141 18.87 6.08 -10.73
CA ASP A 141 19.87 6.21 -11.81
C ASP A 141 20.57 4.88 -12.14
N SER A 142 20.58 3.93 -11.20
CA SER A 142 21.10 2.57 -11.42
C SER A 142 20.08 1.58 -12.01
N GLY A 143 18.84 2.03 -12.29
CA GLY A 143 17.77 1.22 -12.87
C GLY A 143 16.99 0.35 -11.87
N LEU A 144 17.25 0.50 -10.57
CA LEU A 144 16.45 -0.16 -9.53
C LEU A 144 15.13 0.60 -9.35
N ILE A 145 14.04 -0.15 -9.16
CA ILE A 145 12.73 0.43 -8.90
C ILE A 145 12.34 0.14 -7.45
N TYR A 146 11.86 1.18 -6.76
CA TYR A 146 11.35 1.11 -5.39
C TYR A 146 9.91 1.63 -5.32
N LEU A 147 9.11 0.99 -4.48
CA LEU A 147 7.78 1.47 -4.09
C LEU A 147 7.93 2.25 -2.77
N VAL A 148 7.35 3.45 -2.73
CA VAL A 148 7.44 4.39 -1.60
C VAL A 148 6.05 4.79 -1.11
N ASP A 149 5.98 5.47 0.02
CA ASP A 149 4.73 5.98 0.63
C ASP A 149 3.79 4.88 1.15
N TRP A 150 4.25 4.17 2.18
CA TRP A 150 3.61 3.00 2.79
C TRP A 150 2.56 3.33 3.86
N ASP A 151 1.94 4.51 3.80
CA ASP A 151 0.97 4.94 4.82
C ASP A 151 -0.36 4.21 4.70
N SER A 152 -0.69 3.70 3.51
CA SER A 152 -1.93 2.99 3.21
C SER A 152 -1.82 1.47 3.30
N VAL A 153 -0.68 0.95 3.78
CA VAL A 153 -0.45 -0.50 3.88
C VAL A 153 -1.50 -1.19 4.74
N ARG A 154 -2.00 -2.33 4.26
CA ARG A 154 -3.02 -3.12 4.95
C ARG A 154 -2.95 -4.60 4.62
N LEU A 155 -3.75 -5.41 5.31
CA LEU A 155 -3.98 -6.82 5.00
C LEU A 155 -5.35 -6.96 4.36
N THR A 156 -5.40 -7.30 3.08
CA THR A 156 -6.65 -7.49 2.32
C THR A 156 -6.41 -8.31 1.05
N ASP A 157 -7.39 -8.37 0.15
CA ASP A 157 -7.24 -9.03 -1.14
C ASP A 157 -6.19 -8.30 -2.02
N ARG A 158 -5.26 -9.06 -2.60
CA ARG A 158 -4.24 -8.53 -3.54
C ARG A 158 -4.83 -7.77 -4.72
N MET A 159 -6.07 -8.07 -5.11
CA MET A 159 -6.74 -7.38 -6.21
C MET A 159 -6.97 -5.90 -5.90
N PHE A 160 -6.89 -5.51 -4.63
CA PHE A 160 -6.93 -4.10 -4.23
C PHE A 160 -5.80 -3.29 -4.90
N ASP A 161 -4.55 -3.76 -4.82
CA ASP A 161 -3.41 -3.11 -5.49
C ASP A 161 -3.53 -3.16 -7.01
N VAL A 162 -4.01 -4.30 -7.56
CA VAL A 162 -4.19 -4.44 -9.01
C VAL A 162 -5.23 -3.47 -9.54
N ALA A 163 -6.38 -3.37 -8.87
CA ALA A 163 -7.44 -2.43 -9.24
C ALA A 163 -6.94 -0.99 -9.14
N HIS A 164 -6.23 -0.66 -8.06
CA HIS A 164 -5.66 0.68 -7.86
C HIS A 164 -4.67 1.06 -8.98
N MET A 165 -3.81 0.12 -9.39
CA MET A 165 -2.86 0.32 -10.48
C MET A 165 -3.55 0.53 -11.84
N LEU A 166 -4.71 -0.12 -12.07
CA LEU A 166 -5.46 0.00 -13.33
C LEU A 166 -6.28 1.30 -13.42
N CYS A 167 -6.63 1.91 -12.28
CA CYS A 167 -7.45 3.12 -12.20
C CYS A 167 -6.63 4.42 -12.21
N HIS A 168 -5.32 4.37 -12.08
CA HIS A 168 -4.38 5.49 -11.94
C HIS A 168 -3.18 5.35 -12.87
#